data_d03f1dd230d197b4f5b809f9cc160c47
#
_entry.id   d03f1dd230d197b4f5b809f9cc160c47
#
_cell.length_a   1.000
_cell.length_b   1.000
_cell.length_c   1.000
_cell.angle_alpha   90.00
_cell.angle_beta   90.00
_cell.angle_gamma   90.00
#
_symmetry.space_group_name_H-M   'P 1'
#
loop_
_entity.id
_entity.type
_entity.pdbx_description
1 polymer ?
#
loop_
_entity_poly.entity_id
_entity_poly.type
_entity_poly.pdbx_seq_one_letter_code
_entity_poly.pdbx_strand_id
1 'polypeptide(L)'
;GQTSATREFVTNQTHFIDRSLDPQLAYTYTVKAMLGNVSTQVSEKANVETYNQLMDDRDSRIQYGSAFGNWADSELFGGTEKFADLSLGNYTDKDATATIPFNGVGIEIYGLKSSQLGIAEVKIDGKSVGELDFYTAGATEKGSLIGRFTGLSDGAHVMTITVKQEHKH
;
A
#
# COMPACT_ATOMS: atom_id res chain seq x y z
N GLY A 1 -17.09 -15.78 20.25
CA GLY A 1 -18.23 -15.00 19.80
C GLY A 1 -17.71 -13.78 19.07
N GLN A 2 -18.04 -13.62 17.79
CA GLN A 2 -17.75 -12.37 17.05
C GLN A 2 -18.61 -11.26 17.64
N THR A 3 -18.00 -10.22 18.17
CA THR A 3 -18.69 -9.00 18.56
C THR A 3 -18.93 -8.18 17.29
N SER A 4 -20.16 -8.14 16.83
CA SER A 4 -20.59 -7.24 15.75
C SER A 4 -20.71 -5.84 16.34
N ALA A 5 -19.87 -4.91 15.93
CA ALA A 5 -20.01 -3.48 16.24
C ALA A 5 -20.59 -2.75 15.02
N THR A 6 -21.68 -2.01 15.23
CA THR A 6 -22.26 -1.16 14.20
C THR A 6 -21.80 0.28 14.41
N ARG A 7 -21.34 0.93 13.35
CA ARG A 7 -21.04 2.37 13.30
C ARG A 7 -21.97 3.04 12.29
N GLU A 8 -22.39 4.24 12.59
CA GLU A 8 -23.20 5.06 11.69
C GLU A 8 -22.45 6.32 11.33
N PHE A 9 -22.44 6.64 10.03
CA PHE A 9 -21.83 7.85 9.49
C PHE A 9 -22.88 8.62 8.73
N VAL A 10 -22.86 9.93 8.84
CA VAL A 10 -23.77 10.82 8.11
C VAL A 10 -22.93 11.69 7.19
N THR A 11 -23.29 11.73 5.90
CA THR A 11 -22.63 12.56 4.90
C THR A 11 -23.69 13.20 3.99
N ASN A 12 -23.40 14.40 3.50
CA ASN A 12 -24.17 15.08 2.46
C ASN A 12 -23.54 14.91 1.05
N GLN A 13 -22.50 14.07 0.97
CA GLN A 13 -21.82 13.77 -0.29
C GLN A 13 -22.39 12.51 -0.93
N THR A 14 -22.21 12.38 -2.23
CA THR A 14 -22.59 11.18 -3.00
C THR A 14 -21.63 10.00 -2.81
N HIS A 15 -20.55 10.20 -2.06
CA HIS A 15 -19.56 9.18 -1.72
C HIS A 15 -19.13 9.33 -0.26
N PHE A 16 -18.65 8.25 0.31
CA PHE A 16 -18.08 8.20 1.65
C PHE A 16 -16.86 7.29 1.66
N ILE A 17 -15.80 7.71 2.35
CA ILE A 17 -14.57 6.93 2.52
C ILE A 17 -14.39 6.65 4.01
N ASP A 18 -14.55 5.39 4.41
CA ASP A 18 -14.22 4.95 5.75
C ASP A 18 -12.72 4.68 5.86
N ARG A 19 -12.03 5.48 6.65
CA ARG A 19 -10.59 5.36 6.90
C ARG A 19 -10.24 4.66 8.21
N SER A 20 -11.27 4.21 8.94
CA SER A 20 -11.11 3.61 10.28
C SER A 20 -11.22 2.08 10.25
N LEU A 21 -10.97 1.47 9.11
CA LEU A 21 -11.10 0.04 8.93
C LEU A 21 -9.88 -0.71 9.49
N ASP A 22 -10.15 -1.82 10.15
CA ASP A 22 -9.14 -2.82 10.48
C ASP A 22 -9.03 -3.79 9.29
N PRO A 23 -7.88 -3.90 8.63
CA PRO A 23 -7.72 -4.75 7.45
C PRO A 23 -7.89 -6.25 7.74
N GLN A 24 -7.95 -6.66 9.01
CA GLN A 24 -8.17 -8.05 9.41
C GLN A 24 -9.64 -8.40 9.63
N LEU A 25 -10.53 -7.41 9.53
CA LEU A 25 -11.97 -7.61 9.74
C LEU A 25 -12.75 -7.48 8.44
N ALA A 26 -13.83 -8.26 8.34
CA ALA A 26 -14.81 -8.10 7.25
C ALA A 26 -15.87 -7.07 7.66
N TYR A 27 -16.22 -6.20 6.73
CA TYR A 27 -17.21 -5.14 6.94
C TYR A 27 -18.38 -5.28 5.97
N THR A 28 -19.57 -4.96 6.45
CA THR A 28 -20.78 -4.85 5.62
C THR A 28 -21.33 -3.45 5.74
N TYR A 29 -21.54 -2.78 4.61
CA TYR A 29 -22.12 -1.46 4.56
C TYR A 29 -23.56 -1.50 4.08
N THR A 30 -24.37 -0.65 4.66
CA THR A 30 -25.72 -0.33 4.19
C THR A 30 -25.83 1.17 4.04
N VAL A 31 -26.48 1.61 2.98
CA VAL A 31 -26.70 3.04 2.70
C VAL A 31 -28.18 3.36 2.82
N LYS A 32 -28.49 4.46 3.49
CA LYS A 32 -29.84 5.05 3.55
C LYS A 32 -29.76 6.49 3.06
N ALA A 33 -30.61 6.88 2.15
CA ALA A 33 -30.80 8.29 1.87
C ALA A 33 -31.81 8.87 2.88
N MET A 34 -31.54 10.05 3.38
CA MET A 34 -32.38 10.76 4.35
C MET A 34 -32.87 12.08 3.75
N LEU A 35 -34.16 12.34 3.87
CA LEU A 35 -34.74 13.65 3.59
C LEU A 35 -35.42 14.15 4.89
N GLY A 36 -34.73 14.99 5.63
CA GLY A 36 -35.14 15.34 6.98
C GLY A 36 -35.15 14.10 7.90
N ASN A 37 -36.28 13.81 8.53
CA ASN A 37 -36.47 12.63 9.39
C ASN A 37 -37.02 11.40 8.66
N VAL A 38 -37.19 11.47 7.33
CA VAL A 38 -37.69 10.36 6.52
C VAL A 38 -36.52 9.61 5.87
N SER A 39 -36.42 8.32 6.14
CA SER A 39 -35.41 7.46 5.49
C SER A 39 -36.03 6.73 4.31
N THR A 40 -35.25 6.56 3.25
CA THR A 40 -35.57 5.60 2.20
C THR A 40 -35.39 4.17 2.69
N GLN A 41 -35.83 3.18 1.90
CA GLN A 41 -35.45 1.80 2.15
C GLN A 41 -33.92 1.68 2.15
N VAL A 42 -33.42 0.80 3.01
CA VAL A 42 -31.98 0.46 3.05
C VAL A 42 -31.62 -0.14 1.69
N SER A 43 -30.52 0.31 1.10
CA SER A 43 -29.94 -0.33 -0.06
C SER A 43 -29.67 -1.82 0.23
N GLU A 44 -29.69 -2.66 -0.78
CA GLU A 44 -29.15 -4.00 -0.63
C GLU A 44 -27.72 -3.91 -0.08
N LYS A 45 -27.34 -4.88 0.75
CA LYS A 45 -26.00 -4.93 1.35
C LYS A 45 -24.95 -4.83 0.25
N ALA A 46 -24.25 -3.72 0.19
CA ALA A 46 -23.02 -3.68 -0.56
C ALA A 46 -22.00 -4.48 0.26
N ASN A 47 -21.63 -5.66 -0.21
CA ASN A 47 -20.43 -6.31 0.28
C ASN A 47 -19.27 -5.49 -0.26
N VAL A 48 -18.78 -4.57 0.56
CA VAL A 48 -17.50 -3.94 0.30
C VAL A 48 -16.47 -4.87 0.91
N GLU A 49 -15.85 -5.67 0.07
CA GLU A 49 -14.59 -6.29 0.46
C GLU A 49 -13.60 -5.17 0.75
N THR A 50 -12.83 -5.30 1.82
CA THR A 50 -11.86 -4.28 2.25
C THR A 50 -10.85 -4.08 1.16
N TYR A 51 -11.01 -3.00 0.40
CA TYR A 51 -10.18 -2.71 -0.76
C TYR A 51 -8.77 -2.21 -0.41
N ASN A 52 -8.48 -1.89 0.84
CA ASN A 52 -7.17 -1.42 1.25
C ASN A 52 -6.67 -2.19 2.47
N GLN A 53 -6.06 -3.33 2.24
CA GLN A 53 -5.23 -3.95 3.24
C GLN A 53 -3.94 -3.15 3.34
N LEU A 54 -3.74 -2.41 4.44
CA LEU A 54 -2.46 -1.78 4.74
C LEU A 54 -1.47 -2.86 5.13
N MET A 55 -0.28 -2.81 4.53
CA MET A 55 0.83 -3.69 4.83
C MET A 55 2.02 -2.82 5.24
N ASP A 56 2.48 -3.02 6.45
CA ASP A 56 3.66 -2.34 7.00
C ASP A 56 4.94 -3.01 6.47
N ASP A 57 6.03 -2.27 6.37
CA ASP A 57 7.33 -2.78 5.94
C ASP A 57 7.87 -3.92 6.82
N ARG A 58 7.35 -4.07 8.04
CA ARG A 58 7.68 -5.16 8.98
C ARG A 58 6.76 -6.36 8.88
N ASP A 59 5.79 -6.36 7.97
CA ASP A 59 4.90 -7.51 7.79
C ASP A 59 5.71 -8.76 7.46
N SER A 60 5.52 -9.81 8.26
CA SER A 60 6.29 -11.06 8.15
C SER A 60 6.13 -11.79 6.83
N ARG A 61 5.13 -11.44 6.02
CA ARG A 61 4.92 -11.97 4.68
C ARG A 61 5.90 -11.40 3.67
N ILE A 62 6.42 -10.19 3.91
CA ILE A 62 7.39 -9.55 3.03
C ILE A 62 8.76 -10.18 3.23
N GLN A 63 9.38 -10.60 2.15
CA GLN A 63 10.74 -11.13 2.16
C GLN A 63 11.69 -10.10 1.56
N TYR A 64 12.75 -9.79 2.27
CA TYR A 64 13.76 -8.84 1.86
C TYR A 64 15.08 -9.56 1.56
N GLY A 65 15.74 -9.16 0.48
CA GLY A 65 17.10 -9.57 0.20
C GLY A 65 18.12 -8.93 1.18
N SER A 66 19.35 -9.39 1.14
CA SER A 66 20.39 -9.04 2.11
C SER A 66 20.90 -7.58 2.04
N ALA A 67 20.58 -6.87 0.96
CA ALA A 67 20.90 -5.44 0.82
C ALA A 67 19.98 -4.52 1.60
N PHE A 68 18.85 -5.02 2.14
CA PHE A 68 17.90 -4.18 2.86
C PHE A 68 18.26 -3.99 4.32
N GLY A 69 18.31 -2.72 4.72
CA GLY A 69 18.43 -2.27 6.10
C GLY A 69 17.10 -1.75 6.68
N ASN A 70 17.13 -1.36 7.95
CA ASN A 70 16.01 -0.75 8.65
C ASN A 70 16.34 0.70 8.96
N TRP A 71 15.38 1.59 8.75
CA TRP A 71 15.40 2.95 9.23
C TRP A 71 14.22 3.17 10.17
N ALA A 72 14.45 3.79 11.32
CA ALA A 72 13.40 4.13 12.27
C ALA A 72 13.09 5.62 12.15
N ASP A 73 11.83 5.97 11.88
CA ASP A 73 11.36 7.34 11.83
C ASP A 73 9.87 7.38 12.22
N SER A 74 9.57 8.07 13.32
CA SER A 74 8.21 8.13 13.88
C SER A 74 7.18 8.84 12.99
N GLU A 75 7.61 9.54 11.95
CA GLU A 75 6.73 10.19 10.97
C GLU A 75 6.32 9.26 9.83
N LEU A 76 6.91 8.06 9.74
CA LEU A 76 6.54 7.05 8.77
C LEU A 76 5.43 6.14 9.32
N PHE A 77 4.70 5.49 8.42
CA PHE A 77 3.71 4.49 8.79
C PHE A 77 4.38 3.35 9.55
N GLY A 78 3.84 3.00 10.71
CA GLY A 78 4.47 2.00 11.58
C GLY A 78 5.78 2.44 12.24
N GLY A 79 6.30 3.62 11.94
CA GLY A 79 7.53 4.17 12.55
C GLY A 79 8.83 3.61 11.96
N THR A 80 8.78 2.94 10.82
CA THR A 80 9.94 2.32 10.18
C THR A 80 9.87 2.39 8.66
N GLU A 81 11.01 2.18 8.02
CA GLU A 81 11.16 2.01 6.57
C GLU A 81 12.23 0.98 6.27
N LYS A 82 12.03 0.22 5.22
CA LYS A 82 13.05 -0.63 4.61
C LYS A 82 13.71 0.11 3.47
N PHE A 83 15.03 0.18 3.49
CA PHE A 83 15.81 0.76 2.40
C PHE A 83 16.92 -0.22 1.96
N ALA A 84 17.32 -0.14 0.71
CA ALA A 84 18.49 -0.86 0.21
C ALA A 84 19.58 0.14 -0.18
N ASP A 85 20.77 -0.03 0.39
CA ASP A 85 21.97 0.72 0.03
C ASP A 85 22.94 -0.19 -0.71
N LEU A 86 22.95 -0.07 -2.02
CA LEU A 86 23.78 -0.91 -2.89
C LEU A 86 25.27 -0.48 -2.88
N SER A 87 25.60 0.67 -2.29
CA SER A 87 26.98 1.13 -2.15
C SER A 87 27.76 0.38 -1.06
N LEU A 88 27.07 -0.29 -0.13
CA LEU A 88 27.66 -0.96 1.01
C LEU A 88 28.25 -2.35 0.69
N GLY A 89 28.07 -2.86 -0.53
CA GLY A 89 28.59 -4.18 -0.88
C GLY A 89 28.38 -4.55 -2.36
N ASN A 90 28.87 -5.72 -2.73
CA ASN A 90 28.67 -6.30 -4.05
C ASN A 90 27.35 -7.08 -4.06
N TYR A 91 26.23 -6.37 -4.11
CA TYR A 91 24.91 -6.96 -4.10
C TYR A 91 24.46 -7.36 -5.51
N THR A 92 23.77 -8.48 -5.60
CA THR A 92 23.05 -8.94 -6.80
C THR A 92 21.62 -8.40 -6.80
N ASP A 93 20.92 -8.50 -7.93
CA ASP A 93 19.49 -8.17 -8.01
C ASP A 93 18.67 -8.92 -6.94
N LYS A 94 19.02 -10.19 -6.64
CA LYS A 94 18.35 -10.97 -5.59
C LYS A 94 18.53 -10.34 -4.20
N ASP A 95 19.73 -9.84 -3.90
CA ASP A 95 20.01 -9.18 -2.62
C ASP A 95 19.26 -7.85 -2.49
N ALA A 96 19.02 -7.17 -3.61
CA ALA A 96 18.34 -5.90 -3.71
C ALA A 96 16.83 -6.01 -3.98
N THR A 97 16.24 -7.20 -3.83
CA THR A 97 14.82 -7.46 -4.13
C THR A 97 14.01 -7.65 -2.85
N ALA A 98 12.90 -6.91 -2.76
CA ALA A 98 11.79 -7.18 -1.84
C ALA A 98 10.71 -7.98 -2.56
N THR A 99 10.17 -9.01 -1.91
CA THR A 99 9.07 -9.85 -2.42
C THR A 99 7.86 -9.70 -1.53
N ILE A 100 6.76 -9.23 -2.09
CA ILE A 100 5.54 -8.80 -1.39
C ILE A 100 4.35 -9.61 -1.91
N PRO A 101 3.87 -10.62 -1.18
CA PRO A 101 2.62 -11.30 -1.51
C PRO A 101 1.43 -10.42 -1.08
N PHE A 102 0.43 -10.32 -1.95
CA PHE A 102 -0.79 -9.58 -1.66
C PHE A 102 -2.01 -10.22 -2.35
N ASN A 103 -3.22 -9.85 -1.92
CA ASN A 103 -4.47 -10.24 -2.57
C ASN A 103 -5.20 -8.98 -3.04
N GLY A 104 -5.88 -9.08 -4.17
CA GLY A 104 -6.75 -8.02 -4.69
C GLY A 104 -6.51 -7.71 -6.15
N VAL A 105 -7.07 -6.59 -6.61
CA VAL A 105 -7.06 -6.14 -8.02
C VAL A 105 -6.01 -5.06 -8.30
N GLY A 106 -5.17 -4.74 -7.30
CA GLY A 106 -4.11 -3.74 -7.41
C GLY A 106 -3.37 -3.52 -6.11
N ILE A 107 -2.29 -2.74 -6.17
CA ILE A 107 -1.45 -2.40 -5.04
C ILE A 107 -0.89 -0.98 -5.21
N GLU A 108 -0.78 -0.26 -4.10
CA GLU A 108 -0.12 1.04 -4.01
C GLU A 108 1.10 0.93 -3.12
N ILE A 109 2.18 1.59 -3.52
CA ILE A 109 3.42 1.67 -2.75
C ILE A 109 3.59 3.09 -2.26
N TYR A 110 3.72 3.23 -0.97
CA TYR A 110 4.03 4.48 -0.29
C TYR A 110 5.42 4.40 0.32
N GLY A 111 6.14 5.50 0.32
CA GLY A 111 7.50 5.54 0.84
C GLY A 111 8.04 6.96 0.96
N LEU A 112 9.33 7.04 1.16
CA LEU A 112 10.09 8.28 1.23
C LEU A 112 10.63 8.64 -0.15
N LYS A 113 10.61 9.95 -0.48
CA LYS A 113 11.34 10.50 -1.62
C LYS A 113 12.44 11.44 -1.13
N SER A 114 13.60 11.36 -1.75
CA SER A 114 14.71 12.30 -1.49
C SER A 114 15.66 12.41 -2.68
N SER A 115 16.54 13.41 -2.64
CA SER A 115 17.57 13.59 -3.69
C SER A 115 18.67 12.51 -3.68
N GLN A 116 18.67 11.65 -2.69
CA GLN A 116 19.64 10.54 -2.55
C GLN A 116 19.08 9.20 -2.98
N LEU A 117 17.77 9.13 -3.26
CA LEU A 117 17.11 7.89 -3.66
C LEU A 117 17.02 7.77 -5.18
N GLY A 118 16.95 6.53 -5.66
CA GLY A 118 16.94 6.19 -7.07
C GLY A 118 15.66 5.49 -7.50
N ILE A 119 15.80 4.57 -8.43
CA ILE A 119 14.71 3.82 -9.04
C ILE A 119 14.72 2.35 -8.61
N ALA A 120 13.56 1.71 -8.70
CA ALA A 120 13.41 0.28 -8.54
C ALA A 120 12.53 -0.30 -9.64
N GLU A 121 12.93 -1.42 -10.23
CA GLU A 121 12.10 -2.20 -11.16
C GLU A 121 11.00 -2.93 -10.40
N VAL A 122 9.79 -2.94 -10.96
CA VAL A 122 8.66 -3.67 -10.41
C VAL A 122 8.21 -4.77 -11.36
N LYS A 123 8.03 -5.97 -10.79
CA LYS A 123 7.34 -7.07 -11.45
C LYS A 123 6.16 -7.53 -10.61
N ILE A 124 5.07 -7.88 -11.27
CA ILE A 124 3.93 -8.56 -10.65
C ILE A 124 3.75 -9.90 -11.36
N ASP A 125 3.71 -10.98 -10.59
CA ASP A 125 3.63 -12.35 -11.09
C ASP A 125 4.71 -12.67 -12.14
N GLY A 126 5.92 -12.12 -11.88
CA GLY A 126 7.09 -12.30 -12.76
C GLY A 126 7.10 -11.43 -14.03
N LYS A 127 6.05 -10.65 -14.30
CA LYS A 127 5.98 -9.73 -15.45
C LYS A 127 6.38 -8.32 -15.03
N SER A 128 7.26 -7.67 -15.81
CA SER A 128 7.61 -6.26 -15.60
C SER A 128 6.38 -5.38 -15.82
N VAL A 129 6.07 -4.52 -14.83
CA VAL A 129 4.93 -3.61 -14.85
C VAL A 129 5.34 -2.14 -14.77
N GLY A 130 6.63 -1.86 -14.60
CA GLY A 130 7.19 -0.51 -14.59
C GLY A 130 8.27 -0.34 -13.55
N GLU A 131 8.46 0.91 -13.14
CA GLU A 131 9.47 1.32 -12.17
C GLU A 131 8.84 2.20 -11.10
N LEU A 132 9.42 2.19 -9.92
CA LEU A 132 9.19 3.14 -8.84
C LEU A 132 10.32 4.15 -8.84
N ASP A 133 9.99 5.45 -8.78
CA ASP A 133 10.95 6.54 -8.70
C ASP A 133 10.85 7.22 -7.33
N PHE A 134 11.87 7.01 -6.52
CA PHE A 134 11.97 7.55 -5.16
C PHE A 134 12.73 8.89 -5.11
N TYR A 135 13.12 9.43 -6.28
CA TYR A 135 13.85 10.69 -6.34
C TYR A 135 12.91 11.90 -6.20
N THR A 136 13.40 12.92 -5.54
CA THR A 136 12.86 14.29 -5.58
C THR A 136 14.02 15.28 -5.45
N ALA A 137 14.03 16.36 -6.25
CA ALA A 137 15.01 17.44 -6.16
C ALA A 137 14.76 18.38 -4.97
N GLY A 138 13.58 18.32 -4.38
CA GLY A 138 13.15 19.16 -3.27
C GLY A 138 13.51 18.64 -1.90
N ALA A 139 12.78 19.08 -0.89
CA ALA A 139 12.87 18.55 0.45
C ALA A 139 12.42 17.07 0.47
N THR A 140 12.94 16.31 1.43
CA THR A 140 12.52 14.93 1.65
C THR A 140 11.01 14.87 1.89
N GLU A 141 10.33 14.00 1.14
CA GLU A 141 8.89 13.75 1.24
C GLU A 141 8.66 12.40 1.92
N LYS A 142 7.87 12.39 3.00
CA LYS A 142 7.55 11.17 3.75
C LYS A 142 6.13 10.72 3.46
N GLY A 143 5.91 9.42 3.31
CA GLY A 143 4.59 8.85 3.04
C GLY A 143 4.01 9.22 1.69
N SER A 144 4.86 9.54 0.71
CA SER A 144 4.44 9.83 -0.66
C SER A 144 3.96 8.58 -1.37
N LEU A 145 2.94 8.71 -2.22
CA LEU A 145 2.58 7.65 -3.16
C LEU A 145 3.68 7.55 -4.21
N ILE A 146 4.43 6.45 -4.19
CA ILE A 146 5.53 6.19 -5.13
C ILE A 146 5.03 5.52 -6.40
N GLY A 147 4.07 4.59 -6.27
CA GLY A 147 3.50 3.92 -7.42
C GLY A 147 2.15 3.28 -7.15
N ARG A 148 1.38 3.12 -8.23
CA ARG A 148 0.06 2.48 -8.22
C ARG A 148 -0.05 1.52 -9.37
N PHE A 149 -0.40 0.27 -9.09
CA PHE A 149 -0.58 -0.79 -10.05
C PHE A 149 -1.99 -1.34 -9.90
N THR A 150 -2.81 -1.23 -10.94
CA THR A 150 -4.24 -1.57 -10.93
C THR A 150 -4.60 -2.43 -12.12
N GLY A 151 -5.84 -2.95 -12.14
CA GLY A 151 -6.33 -3.75 -13.27
C GLY A 151 -5.82 -5.20 -13.26
N LEU A 152 -5.38 -5.68 -12.10
CA LEU A 152 -5.04 -7.08 -11.91
C LEU A 152 -6.33 -7.93 -11.82
N SER A 153 -6.22 -9.22 -12.05
CA SER A 153 -7.30 -10.15 -11.71
C SER A 153 -7.53 -10.16 -10.21
N ASP A 154 -8.76 -10.39 -9.76
CA ASP A 154 -8.99 -10.59 -8.34
C ASP A 154 -8.34 -11.89 -7.88
N GLY A 155 -7.52 -11.83 -6.82
CA GLY A 155 -6.84 -12.99 -6.27
C GLY A 155 -5.45 -12.70 -5.69
N ALA A 156 -4.70 -13.79 -5.50
CA ALA A 156 -3.35 -13.74 -4.97
C ALA A 156 -2.32 -13.35 -6.03
N HIS A 157 -1.45 -12.42 -5.67
CA HIS A 157 -0.36 -11.91 -6.49
C HIS A 157 0.94 -11.84 -5.72
N VAL A 158 2.05 -11.79 -6.45
CA VAL A 158 3.38 -11.54 -5.89
C VAL A 158 4.01 -10.36 -6.62
N MET A 159 4.26 -9.27 -5.89
CA MET A 159 5.07 -8.17 -6.38
C MET A 159 6.52 -8.38 -5.98
N THR A 160 7.45 -8.10 -6.88
CA THR A 160 8.87 -7.93 -6.57
C THR A 160 9.29 -6.51 -6.91
N ILE A 161 10.02 -5.90 -5.98
CA ILE A 161 10.62 -4.57 -6.13
C ILE A 161 12.13 -4.77 -6.05
N THR A 162 12.84 -4.53 -7.16
CA THR A 162 14.29 -4.67 -7.24
C THR A 162 14.93 -3.30 -7.38
N VAL A 163 15.66 -2.88 -6.35
CA VAL A 163 16.39 -1.60 -6.35
C VAL A 163 17.52 -1.65 -7.39
N LYS A 164 17.66 -0.58 -8.16
CA LYS A 164 18.71 -0.44 -9.18
C LYS A 164 19.74 0.60 -8.74
N GLN A 165 20.99 0.43 -9.18
CA GLN A 165 22.06 1.42 -8.93
C GLN A 165 21.92 2.69 -9.79
N GLU A 166 20.83 2.81 -10.52
CA GLU A 166 20.62 3.89 -11.48
C GLU A 166 19.83 5.03 -10.83
N HIS A 167 20.30 6.25 -11.10
CA HIS A 167 19.57 7.48 -10.85
C HIS A 167 19.10 8.02 -12.20
N LYS A 168 17.83 8.36 -12.34
CA LYS A 168 17.30 8.99 -13.57
C LYS A 168 17.68 10.47 -13.72
N HIS A 169 18.31 11.04 -12.69
CA HIS A 169 18.53 12.50 -12.59
C HIS A 169 19.96 12.82 -12.16
#